data_cc1bc2118a0b8e0e73ebaa834def41e1
#
_entry.id   cc1bc2118a0b8e0e73ebaa834def41e1
#
_cell.length_a   1.000
_cell.length_b   1.000
_cell.length_c   1.000
_cell.angle_alpha   90.00
_cell.angle_beta   90.00
_cell.angle_gamma   90.00
#
_symmetry.space_group_name_H-M   'P 1'
#
loop_
_entity.id
_entity.type
_entity.pdbx_description
1 polymer ?
#
loop_
_entity_poly.entity_id
_entity_poly.type
_entity_poly.pdbx_seq_one_letter_code
_entity_poly.pdbx_strand_id
1 'polypeptide(L)'
;SSLPDGGAKTAFLFEPGNSPSRARMLRAVKSKLPQANFYTHDPLDLGIHVRAATKAFGKPKPVRPRFHFDKAKVILSLDCDFIGSEDDAHRHIRDFTKGRKLNGGNPEMSRLYVVEALMTQTGANADHRLRSKLSDVYGFAGAIAGRVGVDGFSDGGISDVKWVEKCVEDLKKAGKGALVVAGHRQPMAVHVLAHAMNQTLGSLGETIELLPADDLGVPVAGSLAELKSAIGGVDTLVMLGGNPVYDAPSDLGWSEVQGKVKTVVRLAYREDESAEGCHLHLPKAHYLESW
;
A
#
# COMPACT_ATOMS: atom_id res chain seq x y z
N SER A 1 33.81 -7.56 -15.75
CA SER A 1 34.05 -6.14 -16.05
C SER A 1 33.29 -5.28 -15.04
N SER A 2 34.01 -4.38 -14.37
CA SER A 2 33.38 -3.40 -13.47
C SER A 2 32.49 -2.45 -14.30
N LEU A 3 31.27 -2.18 -13.82
CA LEU A 3 30.46 -1.12 -14.40
C LEU A 3 31.20 0.20 -14.26
N PRO A 4 31.40 0.97 -15.34
CA PRO A 4 32.13 2.23 -15.29
C PRO A 4 31.43 3.25 -14.40
N ASP A 5 32.14 4.24 -13.90
CA ASP A 5 31.64 5.42 -13.19
C ASP A 5 30.77 5.12 -11.95
N GLY A 6 31.12 4.07 -11.18
CA GLY A 6 30.38 3.76 -9.95
C GLY A 6 28.88 3.47 -10.17
N GLY A 7 28.50 3.09 -11.40
CA GLY A 7 27.12 2.77 -11.77
C GLY A 7 26.24 3.95 -12.15
N ALA A 8 26.79 5.11 -12.55
CA ALA A 8 26.04 6.33 -12.86
C ALA A 8 24.91 6.14 -13.90
N LYS A 9 25.10 5.22 -14.86
CA LYS A 9 24.11 4.89 -15.89
C LYS A 9 23.45 3.53 -15.66
N THR A 10 23.46 3.06 -14.40
CA THR A 10 22.87 1.78 -14.02
C THR A 10 21.62 2.00 -13.19
N ALA A 11 20.54 1.38 -13.61
CA ALA A 11 19.30 1.29 -12.85
C ALA A 11 19.03 -0.14 -12.39
N PHE A 12 18.57 -0.27 -11.16
CA PHE A 12 18.04 -1.51 -10.61
C PHE A 12 16.52 -1.38 -10.46
N LEU A 13 15.79 -2.36 -10.97
CA LEU A 13 14.35 -2.50 -10.78
C LEU A 13 14.06 -3.76 -9.98
N PHE A 14 13.30 -3.65 -8.91
CA PHE A 14 12.96 -4.80 -8.06
C PHE A 14 11.60 -4.65 -7.39
N GLU A 15 11.03 -5.78 -6.97
CA GLU A 15 9.81 -5.80 -6.18
C GLU A 15 10.10 -5.35 -4.74
N PRO A 16 9.26 -4.51 -4.11
CA PRO A 16 9.39 -4.22 -2.68
C PRO A 16 9.26 -5.50 -1.85
N GLY A 17 9.76 -5.48 -0.63
CA GLY A 17 9.67 -6.63 0.27
C GLY A 17 10.52 -6.44 1.52
N ASN A 18 10.23 -7.22 2.53
CA ASN A 18 10.75 -7.09 3.89
C ASN A 18 11.88 -8.09 4.24
N SER A 19 12.58 -8.63 3.25
CA SER A 19 13.69 -9.57 3.48
C SER A 19 14.95 -8.85 4.00
N PRO A 20 15.40 -9.08 5.24
CA PRO A 20 16.63 -8.48 5.78
C PRO A 20 17.88 -8.87 5.00
N SER A 21 17.91 -10.10 4.47
CA SER A 21 19.05 -10.59 3.64
C SER A 21 19.12 -9.81 2.33
N ARG A 22 17.97 -9.58 1.66
CA ARG A 22 17.92 -8.77 0.45
C ARG A 22 18.34 -7.32 0.72
N ALA A 23 17.84 -6.71 1.78
CA ALA A 23 18.22 -5.36 2.18
C ALA A 23 19.74 -5.26 2.41
N ARG A 24 20.36 -6.25 3.06
CA ARG A 24 21.83 -6.32 3.23
C ARG A 24 22.55 -6.42 1.89
N MET A 25 22.05 -7.24 0.97
CA MET A 25 22.63 -7.39 -0.37
C MET A 25 22.53 -6.09 -1.18
N LEU A 26 21.38 -5.44 -1.16
CA LEU A 26 21.19 -4.16 -1.85
C LEU A 26 22.10 -3.06 -1.28
N ARG A 27 22.32 -3.00 0.04
CA ARG A 27 23.33 -2.11 0.64
C ARG A 27 24.73 -2.39 0.13
N ALA A 28 25.11 -3.67 0.01
CA ALA A 28 26.41 -4.04 -0.53
C ALA A 28 26.56 -3.65 -2.02
N VAL A 29 25.49 -3.81 -2.82
CA VAL A 29 25.47 -3.33 -4.20
C VAL A 29 25.60 -1.80 -4.24
N LYS A 30 24.84 -1.05 -3.43
CA LYS A 30 24.93 0.41 -3.38
C LYS A 30 26.32 0.90 -2.95
N SER A 31 26.98 0.19 -2.05
CA SER A 31 28.36 0.51 -1.63
C SER A 31 29.37 0.36 -2.79
N LYS A 32 29.18 -0.66 -3.66
CA LYS A 32 30.04 -0.89 -4.83
C LYS A 32 29.67 -0.01 -6.03
N LEU A 33 28.41 0.38 -6.14
CA LEU A 33 27.85 1.18 -7.21
C LEU A 33 27.14 2.42 -6.63
N PRO A 34 27.88 3.36 -6.04
CA PRO A 34 27.30 4.47 -5.28
C PRO A 34 26.44 5.42 -6.12
N GLN A 35 26.63 5.45 -7.45
CA GLN A 35 25.85 6.31 -8.34
C GLN A 35 24.67 5.59 -8.99
N ALA A 36 24.52 4.27 -8.80
CA ALA A 36 23.37 3.52 -9.34
C ALA A 36 22.05 3.96 -8.69
N ASN A 37 20.99 3.99 -9.51
CA ASN A 37 19.64 4.31 -9.08
C ASN A 37 18.82 3.03 -8.89
N PHE A 38 17.92 3.07 -7.88
CA PHE A 38 17.10 1.94 -7.49
C PHE A 38 15.63 2.32 -7.61
N TYR A 39 14.86 1.47 -8.29
CA TYR A 39 13.42 1.66 -8.56
C TYR A 39 12.66 0.42 -8.10
N THR A 40 11.41 0.63 -7.71
CA THR A 40 10.53 -0.47 -7.32
C THR A 40 9.32 -0.52 -8.23
N HIS A 41 8.84 -1.74 -8.48
CA HIS A 41 7.57 -1.99 -9.12
C HIS A 41 6.83 -3.12 -8.40
N ASP A 42 5.57 -2.87 -8.11
CA ASP A 42 4.62 -3.83 -7.55
C ASP A 42 3.26 -3.56 -8.18
N PRO A 43 2.66 -4.52 -8.90
CA PRO A 43 1.36 -4.33 -9.54
C PRO A 43 0.22 -4.11 -8.54
N LEU A 44 0.37 -4.54 -7.30
CA LEU A 44 -0.62 -4.40 -6.21
C LEU A 44 -0.22 -3.33 -5.19
N ASP A 45 0.43 -2.32 -5.50
CA ASP A 45 0.83 -1.15 -4.68
C ASP A 45 0.39 -1.12 -3.19
N LEU A 46 0.71 -2.15 -2.44
CA LEU A 46 0.47 -2.19 -0.98
C LEU A 46 1.33 -1.15 -0.22
N GLY A 47 2.35 -0.63 -0.86
CA GLY A 47 3.19 0.46 -0.34
C GLY A 47 2.45 1.78 -0.11
N ILE A 48 1.23 1.93 -0.66
CA ILE A 48 0.41 3.13 -0.45
C ILE A 48 0.12 3.40 1.02
N HIS A 49 -0.06 2.37 1.84
CA HIS A 49 -0.30 2.51 3.28
C HIS A 49 0.87 3.21 3.99
N VAL A 50 2.10 2.85 3.65
CA VAL A 50 3.31 3.47 4.20
C VAL A 50 3.42 4.92 3.76
N ARG A 51 3.25 5.19 2.46
CA ARG A 51 3.36 6.55 1.92
C ARG A 51 2.28 7.48 2.48
N ALA A 52 1.05 6.99 2.59
CA ALA A 52 -0.06 7.76 3.11
C ALA A 52 0.10 8.08 4.61
N ALA A 53 0.45 7.10 5.43
CA ALA A 53 0.69 7.31 6.85
C ALA A 53 1.86 8.27 7.09
N THR A 54 2.98 8.08 6.37
CA THR A 54 4.14 8.97 6.45
C THR A 54 3.76 10.42 6.16
N LYS A 55 2.98 10.63 5.09
CA LYS A 55 2.49 11.95 4.68
C LYS A 55 1.49 12.54 5.67
N ALA A 56 0.47 11.78 6.05
CA ALA A 56 -0.62 12.24 6.91
C ALA A 56 -0.14 12.65 8.32
N PHE A 57 0.83 11.89 8.85
CA PHE A 57 1.38 12.16 10.19
C PHE A 57 2.67 12.98 10.17
N GLY A 58 3.07 13.55 9.01
CA GLY A 58 4.24 14.42 8.87
C GLY A 58 5.55 13.78 9.36
N LYS A 59 5.74 12.47 9.15
CA LYS A 59 6.91 11.75 9.66
C LYS A 59 8.13 11.97 8.77
N PRO A 60 9.31 12.25 9.33
CA PRO A 60 10.53 12.45 8.56
C PRO A 60 11.10 11.15 7.97
N LYS A 61 10.71 10.00 8.52
CA LYS A 61 11.07 8.67 8.05
C LYS A 61 9.80 7.87 7.72
N PRO A 62 9.84 6.96 6.75
CA PRO A 62 8.70 6.12 6.41
C PRO A 62 8.15 5.36 7.62
N VAL A 63 6.83 5.41 7.81
CA VAL A 63 6.12 4.69 8.87
C VAL A 63 5.00 3.86 8.28
N ARG A 64 4.80 2.68 8.86
CA ARG A 64 3.70 1.77 8.52
C ARG A 64 2.62 1.86 9.59
N PRO A 65 1.35 2.04 9.21
CA PRO A 65 0.26 1.98 10.18
C PRO A 65 0.02 0.52 10.57
N ARG A 66 -0.14 0.29 11.86
CA ARG A 66 -0.62 -0.97 12.43
C ARG A 66 -2.00 -0.74 13.00
N PHE A 67 -2.99 -1.46 12.48
CA PHE A 67 -4.37 -1.36 12.91
C PHE A 67 -4.67 -2.39 14.00
N HIS A 68 -5.34 -1.95 15.07
CA HIS A 68 -5.78 -2.78 16.19
C HIS A 68 -7.30 -2.98 16.13
N PHE A 69 -7.74 -3.92 15.29
CA PHE A 69 -9.15 -4.24 15.12
C PHE A 69 -9.79 -4.81 16.40
N ASP A 70 -9.00 -5.41 17.29
CA ASP A 70 -9.45 -5.92 18.59
C ASP A 70 -9.78 -4.82 19.61
N LYS A 71 -9.24 -3.61 19.42
CA LYS A 71 -9.53 -2.44 20.27
C LYS A 71 -10.62 -1.53 19.67
N ALA A 72 -10.95 -1.73 18.39
CA ALA A 72 -11.90 -0.88 17.70
C ALA A 72 -13.34 -1.20 18.13
N LYS A 73 -14.09 -0.18 18.54
CA LYS A 73 -15.53 -0.25 18.83
C LYS A 73 -16.38 0.01 17.59
N VAL A 74 -15.94 0.94 16.74
CA VAL A 74 -16.58 1.26 15.46
C VAL A 74 -15.51 1.32 14.40
N ILE A 75 -15.70 0.59 13.31
CA ILE A 75 -14.79 0.49 12.19
C ILE A 75 -15.48 1.04 10.95
N LEU A 76 -14.83 1.95 10.22
CA LEU A 76 -15.20 2.38 8.88
C LEU A 76 -14.17 1.87 7.88
N SER A 77 -14.61 1.00 6.98
CA SER A 77 -13.82 0.52 5.86
C SER A 77 -14.21 1.26 4.58
N LEU A 78 -13.25 1.96 3.99
CA LEU A 78 -13.34 2.65 2.71
C LEU A 78 -12.70 1.76 1.63
N ASP A 79 -13.49 0.82 1.08
CA ASP A 79 -13.05 -0.19 0.10
C ASP A 79 -11.82 -1.00 0.56
N CYS A 80 -11.71 -1.23 1.87
CA CYS A 80 -10.59 -1.93 2.49
C CYS A 80 -11.02 -3.36 2.87
N ASP A 81 -10.58 -4.34 2.08
CA ASP A 81 -10.86 -5.74 2.39
C ASP A 81 -9.84 -6.33 3.36
N PHE A 82 -9.82 -5.80 4.59
CA PHE A 82 -8.85 -6.18 5.62
C PHE A 82 -8.98 -7.64 6.11
N ILE A 83 -10.07 -8.32 5.76
CA ILE A 83 -10.26 -9.76 6.02
C ILE A 83 -9.72 -10.60 4.85
N GLY A 84 -9.70 -10.05 3.61
CA GLY A 84 -9.36 -10.78 2.39
C GLY A 84 -8.04 -10.37 1.76
N SER A 85 -8.01 -9.23 1.08
CA SER A 85 -6.96 -8.89 0.12
C SER A 85 -5.90 -7.90 0.61
N GLU A 86 -6.04 -7.34 1.81
CA GLU A 86 -5.05 -6.41 2.36
C GLU A 86 -3.90 -7.14 3.06
N ASP A 87 -2.78 -6.43 3.24
CA ASP A 87 -1.66 -6.91 4.06
C ASP A 87 -2.10 -7.26 5.48
N ASP A 88 -1.40 -8.21 6.10
CA ASP A 88 -1.66 -8.65 7.47
C ASP A 88 -3.07 -9.27 7.70
N ALA A 89 -3.77 -9.72 6.65
CA ALA A 89 -5.15 -10.22 6.73
C ALA A 89 -5.35 -11.27 7.86
N HIS A 90 -4.43 -12.22 8.02
CA HIS A 90 -4.52 -13.23 9.08
C HIS A 90 -4.53 -12.63 10.50
N ARG A 91 -3.75 -11.57 10.72
CA ARG A 91 -3.75 -10.84 11.98
C ARG A 91 -5.05 -10.03 12.15
N HIS A 92 -5.47 -9.36 11.08
CA HIS A 92 -6.71 -8.57 11.09
C HIS A 92 -7.94 -9.43 11.34
N ILE A 93 -8.04 -10.64 10.74
CA ILE A 93 -9.12 -11.62 11.00
C ILE A 93 -9.15 -11.97 12.48
N ARG A 94 -8.00 -12.34 13.06
CA ARG A 94 -7.91 -12.72 14.48
C ARG A 94 -8.32 -11.57 15.40
N ASP A 95 -7.83 -10.36 15.12
CA ASP A 95 -8.08 -9.20 15.96
C ASP A 95 -9.54 -8.72 15.80
N PHE A 96 -10.09 -8.68 14.58
CA PHE A 96 -11.50 -8.39 14.32
C PHE A 96 -12.42 -9.39 15.02
N THR A 97 -12.11 -10.70 14.94
CA THR A 97 -12.89 -11.75 15.59
C THR A 97 -12.93 -11.55 17.11
N LYS A 98 -11.83 -11.10 17.75
CA LYS A 98 -11.83 -10.79 19.19
C LYS A 98 -12.81 -9.66 19.53
N GLY A 99 -12.85 -8.60 18.72
CA GLY A 99 -13.79 -7.49 18.89
C GLY A 99 -15.27 -7.87 18.69
N ARG A 100 -15.52 -9.01 18.03
CA ARG A 100 -16.89 -9.53 17.73
C ARG A 100 -17.36 -10.62 18.73
N LYS A 101 -16.52 -11.06 19.62
CA LYS A 101 -16.91 -12.09 20.61
C LYS A 101 -17.60 -11.47 21.83
N LEU A 102 -18.81 -11.95 22.10
CA LEU A 102 -19.61 -11.59 23.28
C LEU A 102 -19.33 -12.61 24.41
N ASN A 103 -18.13 -12.63 24.96
CA ASN A 103 -17.84 -13.52 26.10
C ASN A 103 -17.09 -12.77 27.20
N GLY A 104 -17.63 -12.91 28.41
CA GLY A 104 -16.99 -12.74 29.71
C GLY A 104 -16.35 -11.39 30.06
N GLY A 105 -16.21 -10.46 29.14
CA GLY A 105 -15.54 -9.17 29.38
C GLY A 105 -15.81 -8.12 28.33
N ASN A 106 -16.45 -8.49 27.22
CA ASN A 106 -16.84 -7.56 26.17
C ASN A 106 -18.35 -7.62 25.96
N PRO A 107 -19.14 -6.70 26.57
CA PRO A 107 -20.61 -6.70 26.48
C PRO A 107 -21.13 -6.24 25.12
N GLU A 108 -20.31 -5.62 24.29
CA GLU A 108 -20.70 -5.05 23.00
C GLU A 108 -19.76 -5.52 21.89
N MET A 109 -20.34 -5.97 20.77
CA MET A 109 -19.58 -6.24 19.55
C MET A 109 -19.10 -4.95 18.90
N SER A 110 -17.92 -4.99 18.28
CA SER A 110 -17.51 -3.91 17.36
C SER A 110 -18.50 -3.78 16.21
N ARG A 111 -18.75 -2.55 15.78
CA ARG A 111 -19.64 -2.25 14.65
C ARG A 111 -18.83 -1.94 13.41
N LEU A 112 -19.16 -2.58 12.27
CA LEU A 112 -18.46 -2.45 11.02
C LEU A 112 -19.33 -1.75 9.97
N TYR A 113 -18.89 -0.58 9.53
CA TYR A 113 -19.39 0.16 8.37
C TYR A 113 -18.46 -0.08 7.18
N VAL A 114 -19.01 -0.39 5.99
CA VAL A 114 -18.24 -0.64 4.78
C VAL A 114 -18.84 0.13 3.61
N VAL A 115 -18.01 0.92 2.92
CA VAL A 115 -18.32 1.50 1.60
C VAL A 115 -17.42 0.79 0.59
N GLU A 116 -17.99 0.08 -0.37
CA GLU A 116 -17.23 -0.71 -1.34
C GLU A 116 -17.98 -0.93 -2.66
N ALA A 117 -17.25 -1.19 -3.74
CA ALA A 117 -17.85 -1.51 -5.02
C ALA A 117 -18.16 -3.01 -5.13
N LEU A 118 -17.18 -3.86 -4.86
CA LEU A 118 -17.33 -5.32 -4.87
C LEU A 118 -17.80 -5.80 -3.50
N MET A 119 -18.55 -6.90 -3.47
CA MET A 119 -18.85 -7.56 -2.22
C MET A 119 -17.64 -8.39 -1.78
N THR A 120 -16.84 -7.80 -0.90
CA THR A 120 -15.64 -8.44 -0.36
C THR A 120 -15.96 -9.32 0.85
N GLN A 121 -14.96 -10.04 1.36
CA GLN A 121 -15.12 -10.78 2.63
C GLN A 121 -15.38 -9.81 3.80
N THR A 122 -14.76 -8.64 3.79
CA THR A 122 -15.03 -7.58 4.77
C THR A 122 -16.46 -7.07 4.65
N GLY A 123 -16.93 -6.79 3.42
CA GLY A 123 -18.30 -6.36 3.17
C GLY A 123 -19.37 -7.38 3.54
N ALA A 124 -19.08 -8.67 3.38
CA ALA A 124 -19.99 -9.76 3.80
C ALA A 124 -20.16 -9.85 5.33
N ASN A 125 -19.18 -9.36 6.09
CA ASN A 125 -19.20 -9.31 7.55
C ASN A 125 -19.65 -7.96 8.12
N ALA A 126 -20.04 -6.99 7.26
CA ALA A 126 -20.43 -5.65 7.68
C ALA A 126 -21.81 -5.63 8.36
N ASP A 127 -21.94 -4.83 9.42
CA ASP A 127 -23.25 -4.51 10.02
C ASP A 127 -24.01 -3.51 9.14
N HIS A 128 -23.26 -2.60 8.50
CA HIS A 128 -23.80 -1.55 7.64
C HIS A 128 -22.96 -1.44 6.36
N ARG A 129 -23.36 -2.14 5.32
CA ARG A 129 -22.69 -2.11 4.01
C ARG A 129 -23.38 -1.13 3.07
N LEU A 130 -22.61 -0.25 2.45
CA LEU A 130 -23.04 0.64 1.38
C LEU A 130 -22.31 0.24 0.07
N ARG A 131 -23.10 -0.23 -0.92
CA ARG A 131 -22.58 -0.47 -2.26
C ARG A 131 -22.44 0.85 -3.00
N SER A 132 -21.24 1.17 -3.44
CA SER A 132 -20.93 2.39 -4.17
C SER A 132 -19.98 2.13 -5.34
N LYS A 133 -19.92 3.02 -6.32
CA LYS A 133 -18.86 2.97 -7.33
C LYS A 133 -17.50 3.26 -6.65
N LEU A 134 -16.44 2.67 -7.17
CA LEU A 134 -15.08 2.88 -6.65
C LEU A 134 -14.69 4.37 -6.69
N SER A 135 -15.10 5.08 -7.76
CA SER A 135 -14.89 6.52 -7.94
C SER A 135 -15.57 7.38 -6.88
N ASP A 136 -16.66 6.91 -6.28
CA ASP A 136 -17.49 7.70 -5.37
C ASP A 136 -17.01 7.56 -3.90
N VAL A 137 -16.13 6.58 -3.62
CA VAL A 137 -15.58 6.35 -2.26
C VAL A 137 -14.90 7.60 -1.70
N TYR A 138 -14.18 8.35 -2.55
CA TYR A 138 -13.59 9.63 -2.15
C TYR A 138 -14.63 10.66 -1.69
N GLY A 139 -15.76 10.75 -2.40
CA GLY A 139 -16.87 11.64 -2.01
C GLY A 139 -17.44 11.25 -0.64
N PHE A 140 -17.69 9.96 -0.40
CA PHE A 140 -18.15 9.46 0.92
C PHE A 140 -17.12 9.74 2.02
N ALA A 141 -15.83 9.49 1.75
CA ALA A 141 -14.76 9.78 2.69
C ALA A 141 -14.71 11.28 3.06
N GLY A 142 -14.86 12.17 2.08
CA GLY A 142 -14.88 13.63 2.28
C GLY A 142 -16.08 14.09 3.13
N ALA A 143 -17.28 13.59 2.82
CA ALA A 143 -18.49 13.93 3.57
C ALA A 143 -18.45 13.43 5.02
N ILE A 144 -17.93 12.23 5.25
CA ILE A 144 -17.76 11.70 6.60
C ILE A 144 -16.69 12.53 7.32
N ALA A 145 -15.57 12.85 6.66
CA ALA A 145 -14.48 13.64 7.23
C ALA A 145 -14.95 15.03 7.68
N GLY A 146 -15.67 15.77 6.83
CA GLY A 146 -16.23 17.08 7.20
C GLY A 146 -17.18 17.00 8.40
N ARG A 147 -18.06 16.01 8.45
CA ARG A 147 -18.99 15.82 9.57
C ARG A 147 -18.31 15.32 10.85
N VAL A 148 -17.21 14.59 10.74
CA VAL A 148 -16.39 14.19 11.90
C VAL A 148 -15.64 15.40 12.48
N GLY A 149 -15.36 16.43 11.68
CA GLY A 149 -14.69 17.67 12.08
C GLY A 149 -13.26 17.79 11.51
N VAL A 150 -12.98 17.16 10.36
CA VAL A 150 -11.74 17.39 9.62
C VAL A 150 -11.87 18.70 8.86
N ASP A 151 -10.97 19.64 9.09
CA ASP A 151 -10.97 20.95 8.46
C ASP A 151 -10.85 20.88 6.92
N GLY A 152 -11.53 21.80 6.23
CA GLY A 152 -11.46 21.93 4.77
C GLY A 152 -12.37 20.97 3.99
N PHE A 153 -13.17 20.17 4.66
CA PHE A 153 -14.15 19.28 4.04
C PHE A 153 -15.58 19.67 4.41
N SER A 154 -16.47 19.65 3.43
CA SER A 154 -17.88 19.94 3.59
C SER A 154 -18.73 18.84 2.96
N ASP A 155 -20.01 18.82 3.26
CA ASP A 155 -21.01 17.89 2.74
C ASP A 155 -21.10 17.98 1.20
N GLY A 156 -20.52 17.06 0.49
CA GLY A 156 -20.43 17.03 -0.97
C GLY A 156 -21.62 16.40 -1.70
N GLY A 157 -22.88 16.67 -1.28
CA GLY A 157 -24.06 16.27 -2.06
C GLY A 157 -24.23 14.75 -2.25
N ILE A 158 -24.02 13.96 -1.21
CA ILE A 158 -24.08 12.50 -1.27
C ILE A 158 -25.53 12.00 -1.18
N SER A 159 -25.86 10.95 -1.95
CA SER A 159 -27.19 10.36 -2.03
C SER A 159 -27.64 9.62 -0.75
N ASP A 160 -26.71 9.02 -0.01
CA ASP A 160 -27.01 8.17 1.15
C ASP A 160 -26.80 8.88 2.50
N VAL A 161 -27.43 10.04 2.66
CA VAL A 161 -27.27 10.93 3.83
C VAL A 161 -27.51 10.21 5.16
N LYS A 162 -28.56 9.40 5.26
CA LYS A 162 -28.89 8.67 6.50
C LYS A 162 -27.82 7.68 6.93
N TRP A 163 -27.22 6.96 5.97
CA TRP A 163 -26.14 6.01 6.25
C TRP A 163 -24.90 6.76 6.77
N VAL A 164 -24.55 7.87 6.10
CA VAL A 164 -23.42 8.72 6.49
C VAL A 164 -23.64 9.34 7.87
N GLU A 165 -24.84 9.89 8.15
CA GLU A 165 -25.19 10.46 9.46
C GLU A 165 -25.02 9.44 10.58
N LYS A 166 -25.52 8.21 10.38
CA LYS A 166 -25.41 7.17 11.39
C LYS A 166 -23.97 6.69 11.60
N CYS A 167 -23.22 6.56 10.53
CA CYS A 167 -21.80 6.24 10.60
C CYS A 167 -21.02 7.29 11.40
N VAL A 168 -21.24 8.57 11.10
CA VAL A 168 -20.59 9.69 11.81
C VAL A 168 -20.97 9.74 13.29
N GLU A 169 -22.26 9.55 13.61
CA GLU A 169 -22.73 9.49 15.00
C GLU A 169 -21.98 8.41 15.80
N ASP A 170 -21.92 7.20 15.23
CA ASP A 170 -21.28 6.08 15.90
C ASP A 170 -19.75 6.27 16.00
N LEU A 171 -19.09 6.80 14.96
CA LEU A 171 -17.66 7.13 15.00
C LEU A 171 -17.34 8.17 16.08
N LYS A 172 -18.13 9.25 16.17
CA LYS A 172 -17.96 10.27 17.21
C LYS A 172 -18.19 9.70 18.60
N LYS A 173 -19.22 8.87 18.77
CA LYS A 173 -19.50 8.19 20.05
C LYS A 173 -18.36 7.26 20.47
N ALA A 174 -17.74 6.57 19.53
CA ALA A 174 -16.61 5.69 19.79
C ALA A 174 -15.33 6.48 20.14
N GLY A 175 -15.18 7.70 19.59
CA GLY A 175 -14.00 8.56 19.81
C GLY A 175 -12.70 7.82 19.52
N LYS A 176 -11.79 7.72 20.49
CA LYS A 176 -10.52 7.01 20.36
C LYS A 176 -10.65 5.50 20.08
N GLY A 177 -11.80 4.92 20.30
CA GLY A 177 -12.15 3.55 19.91
C GLY A 177 -12.67 3.43 18.47
N ALA A 178 -12.69 4.51 17.69
CA ALA A 178 -12.98 4.46 16.26
C ALA A 178 -11.75 4.02 15.47
N LEU A 179 -11.99 3.40 14.31
CA LEU A 179 -10.94 3.04 13.37
C LEU A 179 -11.44 3.25 11.93
N VAL A 180 -10.78 4.12 11.19
CA VAL A 180 -11.06 4.34 9.76
C VAL A 180 -9.90 3.80 8.93
N VAL A 181 -10.20 2.91 7.99
CA VAL A 181 -9.21 2.28 7.12
C VAL A 181 -9.59 2.46 5.64
N ALA A 182 -8.59 2.63 4.78
CA ALA A 182 -8.77 2.71 3.34
C ALA A 182 -8.03 1.53 2.67
N GLY A 183 -8.63 0.94 1.64
CA GLY A 183 -8.05 -0.19 0.91
C GLY A 183 -6.97 0.23 -0.08
N HIS A 184 -6.05 -0.67 -0.39
CA HIS A 184 -4.91 -0.40 -1.29
C HIS A 184 -5.31 0.10 -2.69
N ARG A 185 -6.52 -0.22 -3.15
CA ARG A 185 -7.06 0.25 -4.44
C ARG A 185 -7.51 1.71 -4.44
N GLN A 186 -7.62 2.32 -3.25
CA GLN A 186 -8.04 3.71 -3.13
C GLN A 186 -6.86 4.67 -3.37
N PRO A 187 -7.12 5.84 -3.98
CA PRO A 187 -6.08 6.83 -4.21
C PRO A 187 -5.55 7.41 -2.88
N MET A 188 -4.33 7.93 -2.93
CA MET A 188 -3.64 8.55 -1.79
C MET A 188 -4.53 9.51 -0.98
N ALA A 189 -5.41 10.27 -1.64
CA ALA A 189 -6.29 11.22 -0.98
C ALA A 189 -7.26 10.55 0.01
N VAL A 190 -7.81 9.37 -0.33
CA VAL A 190 -8.71 8.61 0.56
C VAL A 190 -7.97 8.12 1.81
N HIS A 191 -6.74 7.62 1.64
CA HIS A 191 -5.91 7.20 2.76
C HIS A 191 -5.55 8.36 3.70
N VAL A 192 -5.18 9.51 3.14
CA VAL A 192 -4.88 10.72 3.93
C VAL A 192 -6.11 11.18 4.70
N LEU A 193 -7.31 11.15 4.08
CA LEU A 193 -8.57 11.43 4.75
C LEU A 193 -8.88 10.45 5.87
N ALA A 194 -8.68 9.15 5.65
CA ALA A 194 -8.86 8.14 6.68
C ALA A 194 -7.96 8.42 7.90
N HIS A 195 -6.69 8.76 7.66
CA HIS A 195 -5.77 9.13 8.73
C HIS A 195 -6.14 10.45 9.41
N ALA A 196 -6.62 11.45 8.68
CA ALA A 196 -7.11 12.70 9.26
C ALA A 196 -8.32 12.48 10.17
N MET A 197 -9.29 11.66 9.73
CA MET A 197 -10.43 11.24 10.58
C MET A 197 -9.97 10.53 11.84
N ASN A 198 -9.04 9.59 11.73
CA ASN A 198 -8.47 8.88 12.88
C ASN A 198 -7.77 9.84 13.85
N GLN A 199 -7.08 10.86 13.35
CA GLN A 199 -6.45 11.90 14.16
C GLN A 199 -7.48 12.73 14.92
N THR A 200 -8.51 13.21 14.23
CA THR A 200 -9.61 14.00 14.82
C THR A 200 -10.37 13.18 15.88
N LEU A 201 -10.56 11.88 15.67
CA LEU A 201 -11.22 10.97 16.61
C LEU A 201 -10.33 10.55 17.79
N GLY A 202 -9.02 10.84 17.75
CA GLY A 202 -8.07 10.47 18.80
C GLY A 202 -7.65 8.99 18.76
N SER A 203 -7.74 8.35 17.60
CA SER A 203 -7.45 6.92 17.41
C SER A 203 -5.96 6.56 17.44
N LEU A 204 -5.09 7.57 17.24
CA LEU A 204 -3.63 7.37 17.23
C LEU A 204 -3.11 7.01 18.64
N GLY A 205 -2.38 5.91 18.75
CA GLY A 205 -1.92 5.33 20.03
C GLY A 205 -2.93 4.36 20.66
N GLU A 206 -4.18 4.29 20.14
CA GLU A 206 -5.24 3.40 20.62
C GLU A 206 -5.56 2.30 19.58
N THR A 207 -6.29 2.65 18.53
CA THR A 207 -6.64 1.73 17.44
C THR A 207 -5.65 1.74 16.27
N ILE A 208 -4.77 2.75 16.23
CA ILE A 208 -3.66 2.86 15.26
C ILE A 208 -2.34 3.09 15.98
N GLU A 209 -1.34 2.31 15.61
CA GLU A 209 0.05 2.46 16.01
C GLU A 209 0.90 2.74 14.78
N LEU A 210 1.91 3.62 14.87
CA LEU A 210 2.85 3.86 13.79
C LEU A 210 4.15 3.13 14.08
N LEU A 211 4.48 2.17 13.23
CA LEU A 211 5.74 1.42 13.28
C LEU A 211 6.71 1.94 12.22
N PRO A 212 8.02 1.82 12.41
CA PRO A 212 8.96 2.02 11.33
C PRO A 212 8.59 1.15 10.12
N ALA A 213 8.66 1.72 8.91
CA ALA A 213 8.48 0.93 7.70
C ALA A 213 9.68 -0.01 7.47
N ASP A 214 9.47 -1.03 6.65
CA ASP A 214 10.50 -2.01 6.31
C ASP A 214 11.68 -1.34 5.60
N ASP A 215 12.89 -1.76 5.96
CA ASP A 215 14.12 -1.28 5.35
C ASP A 215 14.41 -2.02 4.05
N LEU A 216 14.27 -1.33 2.93
CA LEU A 216 14.62 -1.86 1.61
C LEU A 216 16.13 -1.97 1.37
N GLY A 217 16.95 -1.43 2.26
CA GLY A 217 18.41 -1.47 2.20
C GLY A 217 19.04 -0.39 1.34
N VAL A 218 18.28 0.29 0.49
CA VAL A 218 18.73 1.36 -0.41
C VAL A 218 17.68 2.46 -0.53
N PRO A 219 18.10 3.71 -0.77
CA PRO A 219 17.17 4.75 -1.19
C PRO A 219 16.55 4.39 -2.53
N VAL A 220 15.22 4.46 -2.62
CA VAL A 220 14.46 4.23 -3.85
C VAL A 220 14.25 5.56 -4.56
N ALA A 221 14.67 5.64 -5.82
CA ALA A 221 14.55 6.84 -6.65
C ALA A 221 13.11 7.06 -7.14
N GLY A 222 12.32 5.97 -7.23
CA GLY A 222 10.93 6.04 -7.65
C GLY A 222 10.34 4.69 -8.06
N SER A 223 9.18 4.77 -8.69
CA SER A 223 8.45 3.64 -9.26
C SER A 223 8.89 3.37 -10.71
N LEU A 224 8.15 2.48 -11.38
CA LEU A 224 8.34 2.19 -12.80
C LEU A 224 8.10 3.42 -13.70
N ALA A 225 7.19 4.32 -13.32
CA ALA A 225 6.91 5.53 -14.07
C ALA A 225 8.09 6.54 -14.03
N GLU A 226 8.70 6.71 -12.85
CA GLU A 226 9.91 7.53 -12.72
C GLU A 226 11.10 6.91 -13.46
N LEU A 227 11.22 5.57 -13.45
CA LEU A 227 12.24 4.88 -14.24
C LEU A 227 12.04 5.12 -15.75
N LYS A 228 10.79 5.02 -16.25
CA LYS A 228 10.47 5.39 -17.65
C LYS A 228 10.92 6.81 -17.99
N SER A 229 10.66 7.75 -17.10
CA SER A 229 11.06 9.14 -17.29
C SER A 229 12.59 9.33 -17.32
N ALA A 230 13.33 8.51 -16.59
CA ALA A 230 14.78 8.53 -16.48
C ALA A 230 15.50 7.65 -17.52
N ILE A 231 14.77 6.87 -18.33
CA ILE A 231 15.34 5.78 -19.15
C ILE A 231 16.38 6.25 -20.16
N GLY A 232 16.27 7.46 -20.67
CA GLY A 232 17.25 8.04 -21.60
C GLY A 232 18.65 8.19 -21.03
N GLY A 233 18.79 8.21 -19.70
CA GLY A 233 20.08 8.24 -18.99
C GLY A 233 20.60 6.85 -18.55
N VAL A 234 19.85 5.77 -18.85
CA VAL A 234 20.17 4.41 -18.38
C VAL A 234 20.78 3.60 -19.51
N ASP A 235 22.04 3.21 -19.36
CA ASP A 235 22.72 2.29 -20.28
C ASP A 235 22.54 0.83 -19.85
N THR A 236 22.44 0.55 -18.55
CA THR A 236 22.27 -0.80 -17.99
C THR A 236 21.08 -0.85 -17.05
N LEU A 237 20.13 -1.73 -17.32
CA LEU A 237 18.99 -2.04 -16.47
C LEU A 237 19.15 -3.45 -15.89
N VAL A 238 19.12 -3.56 -14.57
CA VAL A 238 19.15 -4.83 -13.84
C VAL A 238 17.80 -5.06 -13.18
N MET A 239 17.05 -6.06 -13.62
CA MET A 239 15.75 -6.43 -13.06
C MET A 239 15.91 -7.61 -12.12
N LEU A 240 15.50 -7.44 -10.85
CA LEU A 240 15.58 -8.46 -9.80
C LEU A 240 14.19 -8.98 -9.46
N GLY A 241 13.67 -9.88 -10.28
CA GLY A 241 12.28 -10.37 -10.22
C GLY A 241 11.32 -9.48 -11.03
N GLY A 242 10.04 -9.71 -10.84
CA GLY A 242 8.95 -9.00 -11.53
C GLY A 242 8.78 -9.38 -13.01
N ASN A 243 7.64 -8.99 -13.57
CA ASN A 243 7.37 -9.13 -15.01
C ASN A 243 6.71 -7.84 -15.53
N PRO A 244 7.44 -6.71 -15.55
CA PRO A 244 6.84 -5.41 -15.87
C PRO A 244 6.33 -5.30 -17.31
N VAL A 245 6.75 -6.15 -18.24
CA VAL A 245 6.15 -6.20 -19.58
C VAL A 245 4.70 -6.70 -19.52
N TYR A 246 4.40 -7.62 -18.61
CA TYR A 246 3.07 -8.18 -18.42
C TYR A 246 2.19 -7.34 -17.47
N ASP A 247 2.75 -6.92 -16.33
CA ASP A 247 1.97 -6.39 -15.20
C ASP A 247 2.05 -4.87 -15.01
N ALA A 248 2.84 -4.16 -15.83
CA ALA A 248 2.85 -2.70 -15.80
C ALA A 248 1.57 -2.11 -16.38
N PRO A 249 1.13 -0.92 -15.93
CA PRO A 249 0.06 -0.18 -16.58
C PRO A 249 0.34 0.01 -18.08
N SER A 250 -0.68 -0.29 -18.91
CA SER A 250 -0.53 -0.33 -20.38
C SER A 250 -0.09 1.01 -20.98
N ASP A 251 -0.45 2.14 -20.37
CA ASP A 251 -0.06 3.49 -20.77
C ASP A 251 1.44 3.77 -20.55
N LEU A 252 2.13 2.96 -19.78
CA LEU A 252 3.58 3.05 -19.65
C LEU A 252 4.30 2.49 -20.90
N GLY A 253 3.71 1.54 -21.64
CA GLY A 253 4.33 0.93 -22.81
C GLY A 253 5.69 0.31 -22.47
N TRP A 254 5.77 -0.47 -21.38
CA TRP A 254 7.05 -0.88 -20.79
C TRP A 254 7.93 -1.70 -21.73
N SER A 255 7.37 -2.53 -22.59
CA SER A 255 8.14 -3.30 -23.58
C SER A 255 9.00 -2.40 -24.48
N GLU A 256 8.43 -1.30 -24.97
CA GLU A 256 9.17 -0.31 -25.78
C GLU A 256 10.22 0.44 -24.96
N VAL A 257 9.91 0.73 -23.69
CA VAL A 257 10.83 1.41 -22.77
C VAL A 257 12.04 0.54 -22.48
N GLN A 258 11.82 -0.74 -22.19
CA GLN A 258 12.87 -1.72 -21.96
C GLN A 258 13.77 -1.90 -23.18
N GLY A 259 13.20 -1.92 -24.38
CA GLY A 259 13.92 -2.05 -25.65
C GLY A 259 14.85 -0.87 -25.98
N LYS A 260 14.73 0.28 -25.31
CA LYS A 260 15.64 1.42 -25.48
C LYS A 260 16.93 1.31 -24.70
N VAL A 261 17.01 0.38 -23.75
CA VAL A 261 18.18 0.21 -22.89
C VAL A 261 19.24 -0.66 -23.58
N LYS A 262 20.49 -0.22 -23.57
CA LYS A 262 21.61 -0.90 -24.27
C LYS A 262 21.90 -2.29 -23.71
N THR A 263 21.77 -2.46 -22.38
CA THR A 263 22.02 -3.73 -21.71
C THR A 263 20.95 -3.97 -20.67
N VAL A 264 20.16 -5.03 -20.84
CA VAL A 264 19.14 -5.46 -19.88
C VAL A 264 19.56 -6.83 -19.33
N VAL A 265 19.72 -6.89 -18.01
CA VAL A 265 20.02 -8.11 -17.26
C VAL A 265 18.83 -8.43 -16.37
N ARG A 266 18.37 -9.65 -16.37
CA ARG A 266 17.24 -10.07 -15.54
C ARG A 266 17.57 -11.30 -14.71
N LEU A 267 17.18 -11.30 -13.46
CA LEU A 267 17.20 -12.44 -12.55
C LEU A 267 15.76 -12.83 -12.21
N ALA A 268 15.24 -13.91 -12.79
CA ALA A 268 13.87 -14.36 -12.56
C ALA A 268 13.72 -15.87 -12.68
N TYR A 269 12.60 -16.43 -12.21
CA TYR A 269 12.34 -17.87 -12.20
C TYR A 269 12.11 -18.46 -13.59
N ARG A 270 11.55 -17.69 -14.51
CA ARG A 270 11.10 -18.16 -15.81
C ARG A 270 11.46 -17.17 -16.91
N GLU A 271 11.57 -17.69 -18.12
CA GLU A 271 11.56 -16.89 -19.33
C GLU A 271 10.08 -16.55 -19.64
N ASP A 272 9.73 -15.29 -19.39
CA ASP A 272 8.43 -14.70 -19.59
C ASP A 272 8.54 -13.48 -20.51
N GLU A 273 7.47 -12.70 -20.69
CA GLU A 273 7.40 -11.55 -21.59
C GLU A 273 8.52 -10.53 -21.36
N SER A 274 8.92 -10.32 -20.12
CA SER A 274 10.04 -9.43 -19.81
C SER A 274 11.41 -10.03 -20.16
N ALA A 275 11.51 -11.36 -20.25
CA ALA A 275 12.76 -12.02 -20.64
C ALA A 275 13.08 -11.87 -22.13
N GLU A 276 12.05 -11.78 -23.00
CA GLU A 276 12.22 -11.62 -24.45
C GLU A 276 13.04 -10.37 -24.81
N GLY A 277 12.88 -9.29 -24.03
CA GLY A 277 13.63 -8.03 -24.21
C GLY A 277 14.94 -7.96 -23.43
N CYS A 278 15.45 -9.07 -22.85
CA CYS A 278 16.68 -9.08 -22.07
C CYS A 278 17.88 -9.55 -22.90
N HIS A 279 19.05 -8.92 -22.65
CA HIS A 279 20.32 -9.36 -23.21
C HIS A 279 20.91 -10.54 -22.44
N LEU A 280 20.58 -10.64 -21.15
CA LEU A 280 21.01 -11.73 -20.28
C LEU A 280 19.91 -12.07 -19.29
N HIS A 281 19.41 -13.30 -19.34
CA HIS A 281 18.50 -13.86 -18.36
C HIS A 281 19.26 -14.83 -17.46
N LEU A 282 19.17 -14.60 -16.15
CA LEU A 282 19.77 -15.45 -15.13
C LEU A 282 18.65 -16.17 -14.36
N PRO A 283 18.67 -17.50 -14.25
CA PRO A 283 17.69 -18.24 -13.48
C PRO A 283 17.84 -17.94 -12.00
N LYS A 284 16.72 -17.58 -11.34
CA LYS A 284 16.63 -17.35 -9.90
C LYS A 284 16.23 -18.66 -9.23
N ALA A 285 16.92 -19.06 -8.16
CA ALA A 285 16.46 -20.15 -7.32
C ALA A 285 15.16 -19.80 -6.59
N HIS A 286 14.24 -20.75 -6.52
CA HIS A 286 13.05 -20.61 -5.70
C HIS A 286 13.43 -20.54 -4.21
N TYR A 287 12.62 -19.85 -3.39
CA TYR A 287 12.92 -19.69 -1.96
C TYR A 287 13.02 -21.04 -1.20
N LEU A 288 12.36 -22.08 -1.71
CA LEU A 288 12.49 -23.46 -1.17
C LEU A 288 13.76 -24.18 -1.63
N GLU A 289 14.49 -23.63 -2.60
CA GLU A 289 15.72 -24.18 -3.14
C GLU A 289 16.97 -23.37 -2.69
N SER A 290 16.75 -22.26 -1.98
CA SER A 290 17.82 -21.38 -1.50
C SER A 290 17.99 -21.46 0.01
N TRP A 291 19.20 -21.17 0.45
CA TRP A 291 19.58 -21.17 1.88
C TRP A 291 19.09 -19.93 2.61
#